data_7d47318c4e35125bf7855e6d544f2b08
#
_entry.id   7d47318c4e35125bf7855e6d544f2b08
#
_cell.length_a   1.000
_cell.length_b   1.000
_cell.length_c   1.000
_cell.angle_alpha   90.00
_cell.angle_beta   90.00
_cell.angle_gamma   90.00
#
_symmetry.space_group_name_H-M   'P 1'
#
loop_
_entity.id
_entity.type
_entity.pdbx_description
1 polymer ?
#
loop_
_entity_poly.entity_id
_entity_poly.type
_entity_poly.pdbx_seq_one_letter_code
_entity_poly.pdbx_strand_id
1 'polypeptide(L)'
;MRPDLEESFEAFVRARGEHHLRVAALLTGSAAEAEDLVQASLVKLYRAWPRLDIVTASPDAYLRKIIVNTRRSWWQTRWRQESPPASVPARPDPAAGGGDPADRQALGSLIRSALAALPRRQRAVLVLRYLEDLPEASVAELLGCSAGTVKTHAHRGLRALRASLGDLGPFAVNETAGPRGVKE
;
A
#
# COMPACT_ATOMS: atom_id res chain seq x y z
N MET A 1 -1.07 -29.07 -6.31
CA MET A 1 -2.26 -28.54 -5.60
C MET A 1 -3.49 -29.15 -6.25
N ARG A 2 -4.61 -29.32 -5.54
CA ARG A 2 -5.84 -29.85 -6.15
C ARG A 2 -6.37 -28.82 -7.16
N PRO A 3 -6.99 -29.27 -8.31
CA PRO A 3 -7.44 -28.36 -9.37
C PRO A 3 -8.40 -27.27 -8.88
N ASP A 4 -9.29 -27.60 -7.94
CA ASP A 4 -10.23 -26.68 -7.30
C ASP A 4 -9.55 -25.55 -6.51
N LEU A 5 -8.44 -25.84 -5.85
CA LEU A 5 -7.65 -24.84 -5.10
C LEU A 5 -6.82 -23.96 -6.06
N GLU A 6 -6.38 -24.50 -7.17
CA GLU A 6 -5.63 -23.76 -8.19
C GLU A 6 -6.53 -22.74 -8.88
N GLU A 7 -7.71 -23.18 -9.32
CA GLU A 7 -8.72 -22.33 -9.92
C GLU A 7 -9.16 -21.20 -8.96
N SER A 8 -9.37 -21.52 -7.68
CA SER A 8 -9.74 -20.51 -6.67
C SER A 8 -8.64 -19.48 -6.43
N PHE A 9 -7.37 -19.92 -6.44
CA PHE A 9 -6.23 -19.01 -6.33
C PHE A 9 -6.11 -18.10 -7.55
N GLU A 10 -6.23 -18.63 -8.75
CA GLU A 10 -6.22 -17.85 -10.00
C GLU A 10 -7.35 -16.83 -10.05
N ALA A 11 -8.56 -17.22 -9.65
CA ALA A 11 -9.70 -16.32 -9.54
C ALA A 11 -9.42 -15.16 -8.58
N PHE A 12 -8.83 -15.45 -7.42
CA PHE A 12 -8.41 -14.43 -6.47
C PHE A 12 -7.36 -13.48 -7.08
N VAL A 13 -6.31 -14.02 -7.70
CA VAL A 13 -5.26 -13.19 -8.32
C VAL A 13 -5.82 -12.32 -9.42
N ARG A 14 -6.72 -12.85 -10.27
CA ARG A 14 -7.39 -12.09 -11.34
C ARG A 14 -8.25 -10.97 -10.78
N ALA A 15 -8.96 -11.21 -9.70
CA ALA A 15 -9.86 -10.23 -9.10
C ALA A 15 -9.12 -9.14 -8.29
N ARG A 16 -8.01 -9.48 -7.63
CA ARG A 16 -7.38 -8.62 -6.62
C ARG A 16 -5.92 -8.24 -6.92
N GLY A 17 -5.29 -8.89 -7.88
CA GLY A 17 -3.86 -8.70 -8.19
C GLY A 17 -3.50 -7.26 -8.54
N GLU A 18 -4.32 -6.61 -9.38
CA GLU A 18 -4.11 -5.22 -9.77
C GLU A 18 -4.19 -4.24 -8.58
N HIS A 19 -5.16 -4.46 -7.67
CA HIS A 19 -5.26 -3.67 -6.44
C HIS A 19 -3.99 -3.78 -5.60
N HIS A 20 -3.50 -5.00 -5.36
CA HIS A 20 -2.28 -5.22 -4.58
C HIS A 20 -1.02 -4.69 -5.27
N LEU A 21 -0.98 -4.72 -6.60
CA LEU A 21 0.11 -4.10 -7.37
C LEU A 21 0.13 -2.58 -7.20
N ARG A 22 -1.03 -1.91 -7.27
CA ARG A 22 -1.15 -0.47 -6.99
C ARG A 22 -0.70 -0.12 -5.57
N VAL A 23 -1.15 -0.87 -4.58
CA VAL A 23 -0.72 -0.69 -3.18
C VAL A 23 0.79 -0.87 -3.03
N ALA A 24 1.35 -1.92 -3.63
CA ALA A 24 2.78 -2.17 -3.61
C ALA A 24 3.57 -1.04 -4.28
N ALA A 25 3.10 -0.51 -5.43
CA ALA A 25 3.73 0.61 -6.12
C ALA A 25 3.77 1.88 -5.25
N LEU A 26 2.68 2.16 -4.54
CA LEU A 26 2.63 3.28 -3.59
C LEU A 26 3.52 3.04 -2.36
N LEU A 27 3.63 1.80 -1.90
CA LEU A 27 4.51 1.45 -0.79
C LEU A 27 5.99 1.55 -1.16
N THR A 28 6.39 1.07 -2.33
CA THR A 28 7.79 1.04 -2.77
C THR A 28 8.22 2.38 -3.37
N GLY A 29 7.34 3.03 -4.11
CA GLY A 29 7.64 4.22 -4.94
C GLY A 29 8.28 3.85 -6.28
N SER A 30 8.28 2.57 -6.67
CA SER A 30 8.85 2.06 -7.92
C SER A 30 7.96 0.94 -8.47
N ALA A 31 7.61 1.01 -9.75
CA ALA A 31 6.80 -0.02 -10.41
C ALA A 31 7.53 -1.37 -10.46
N ALA A 32 8.82 -1.37 -10.81
CA ALA A 32 9.61 -2.59 -10.87
C ALA A 32 9.74 -3.27 -9.48
N GLU A 33 10.03 -2.48 -8.43
CA GLU A 33 10.06 -3.03 -7.06
C GLU A 33 8.68 -3.53 -6.60
N ALA A 34 7.60 -2.92 -7.08
CA ALA A 34 6.24 -3.35 -6.75
C ALA A 34 5.90 -4.69 -7.40
N GLU A 35 6.24 -4.87 -8.67
CA GLU A 35 6.04 -6.13 -9.39
C GLU A 35 6.79 -7.27 -8.70
N ASP A 36 8.07 -7.09 -8.41
CA ASP A 36 8.88 -8.09 -7.69
C ASP A 36 8.30 -8.41 -6.31
N LEU A 37 7.87 -7.37 -5.59
CA LEU A 37 7.29 -7.50 -4.26
C LEU A 37 5.98 -8.29 -4.29
N VAL A 38 5.10 -7.99 -5.25
CA VAL A 38 3.82 -8.70 -5.40
C VAL A 38 4.06 -10.13 -5.84
N GLN A 39 4.94 -10.37 -6.82
CA GLN A 39 5.27 -11.74 -7.26
C GLN A 39 5.83 -12.59 -6.13
N ALA A 40 6.82 -12.08 -5.38
CA ALA A 40 7.36 -12.77 -4.22
C ALA A 40 6.30 -13.03 -3.13
N SER A 41 5.35 -12.12 -2.98
CA SER A 41 4.25 -12.26 -2.01
C SER A 41 3.21 -13.27 -2.47
N LEU A 42 2.87 -13.30 -3.77
CA LEU A 42 1.96 -14.28 -4.35
C LEU A 42 2.50 -15.71 -4.26
N VAL A 43 3.81 -15.91 -4.44
CA VAL A 43 4.45 -17.23 -4.23
C VAL A 43 4.27 -17.70 -2.78
N LYS A 44 4.40 -16.79 -1.80
CA LYS A 44 4.19 -17.12 -0.38
C LYS A 44 2.71 -17.42 -0.09
N LEU A 45 1.80 -16.64 -0.67
CA LEU A 45 0.36 -16.85 -0.55
C LEU A 45 -0.03 -18.20 -1.16
N TYR A 46 0.47 -18.52 -2.36
CA TYR A 46 0.20 -19.79 -3.05
C TYR A 46 0.58 -21.01 -2.19
N ARG A 47 1.74 -20.95 -1.54
CA ARG A 47 2.18 -22.00 -0.61
C ARG A 47 1.30 -22.14 0.63
N ALA A 48 0.71 -21.03 1.09
CA ALA A 48 -0.19 -21.01 2.23
C ALA A 48 -1.64 -21.34 1.84
N TRP A 49 -2.02 -21.18 0.57
CA TRP A 49 -3.39 -21.25 0.07
C TRP A 49 -4.16 -22.51 0.50
N PRO A 50 -3.58 -23.73 0.45
CA PRO A 50 -4.28 -24.95 0.89
C PRO A 50 -4.61 -24.99 2.38
N ARG A 51 -3.98 -24.13 3.19
CA ARG A 51 -4.16 -24.07 4.65
C ARG A 51 -4.94 -22.84 5.08
N LEU A 52 -5.20 -21.91 4.14
CA LEU A 52 -6.03 -20.75 4.40
C LEU A 52 -7.48 -21.21 4.48
N ASP A 53 -8.06 -21.02 5.67
CA ASP A 53 -9.50 -21.11 5.82
C ASP A 53 -10.12 -19.85 5.21
N ILE A 54 -10.49 -19.93 3.93
CA ILE A 54 -11.04 -18.81 3.14
C ILE A 54 -12.36 -18.30 3.75
N VAL A 55 -13.01 -19.12 4.57
CA VAL A 55 -14.27 -18.76 5.25
C VAL A 55 -14.02 -17.80 6.42
N THR A 56 -12.94 -18.01 7.16
CA THR A 56 -12.62 -17.22 8.38
C THR A 56 -11.50 -16.21 8.17
N ALA A 57 -10.63 -16.39 7.17
CA ALA A 57 -9.51 -15.51 6.90
C ALA A 57 -9.66 -14.81 5.55
N SER A 58 -9.66 -13.48 5.54
CA SER A 58 -9.62 -12.72 4.29
C SER A 58 -8.28 -12.93 3.56
N PRO A 59 -8.27 -13.53 2.35
CA PRO A 59 -7.05 -13.67 1.55
C PRO A 59 -6.38 -12.32 1.25
N ASP A 60 -7.17 -11.24 1.08
CA ASP A 60 -6.66 -9.87 0.92
C ASP A 60 -5.84 -9.41 2.13
N ALA A 61 -6.39 -9.59 3.33
CA ALA A 61 -5.69 -9.19 4.55
C ALA A 61 -4.40 -10.01 4.74
N TYR A 62 -4.44 -11.28 4.39
CA TYR A 62 -3.28 -12.16 4.46
C TYR A 62 -2.21 -11.76 3.43
N LEU A 63 -2.58 -11.51 2.17
CA LEU A 63 -1.65 -11.03 1.13
C LEU A 63 -1.05 -9.67 1.51
N ARG A 64 -1.85 -8.74 2.00
CA ARG A 64 -1.37 -7.45 2.51
C ARG A 64 -0.30 -7.63 3.60
N LYS A 65 -0.55 -8.51 4.57
CA LYS A 65 0.43 -8.84 5.62
C LYS A 65 1.73 -9.39 5.03
N ILE A 66 1.64 -10.28 4.04
CA ILE A 66 2.82 -10.82 3.34
C ILE A 66 3.58 -9.70 2.61
N ILE A 67 2.90 -8.82 1.87
CA ILE A 67 3.51 -7.70 1.14
C ILE A 67 4.29 -6.79 2.10
N VAL A 68 3.65 -6.34 3.18
CA VAL A 68 4.28 -5.46 4.17
C VAL A 68 5.50 -6.13 4.82
N ASN A 69 5.38 -7.40 5.22
CA ASN A 69 6.46 -8.16 5.84
C ASN A 69 7.62 -8.43 4.87
N THR A 70 7.31 -8.79 3.62
CA THR A 70 8.33 -9.04 2.59
C THR A 70 9.11 -7.76 2.28
N ARG A 71 8.41 -6.64 2.10
CA ARG A 71 9.03 -5.33 1.92
C ARG A 71 9.94 -4.95 3.10
N ARG A 72 9.48 -5.19 4.35
CA ARG A 72 10.28 -4.93 5.54
C ARG A 72 11.55 -5.79 5.58
N SER A 73 11.44 -7.07 5.25
CA SER A 73 12.58 -8.00 5.18
C SER A 73 13.59 -7.56 4.11
N TRP A 74 13.13 -7.25 2.89
CA TRP A 74 14.01 -6.78 1.82
C TRP A 74 14.75 -5.51 2.21
N TRP A 75 14.07 -4.62 2.92
CA TRP A 75 14.70 -3.38 3.37
C TRP A 75 15.77 -3.60 4.43
N GLN A 76 15.54 -4.51 5.38
CA GLN A 76 16.56 -4.88 6.36
C GLN A 76 17.78 -5.52 5.71
N THR A 77 17.59 -6.27 4.63
CA THR A 77 18.69 -6.90 3.87
C THR A 77 19.45 -5.87 3.03
N ARG A 78 18.74 -4.96 2.33
CA ARG A 78 19.37 -3.89 1.53
C ARG A 78 20.12 -2.87 2.38
N TRP A 79 19.63 -2.55 3.56
CA TRP A 79 20.33 -1.64 4.50
C TRP A 79 21.73 -2.14 4.86
N ARG A 80 21.96 -3.45 4.78
CA ARG A 80 23.28 -4.03 5.03
C ARG A 80 24.21 -3.99 3.81
N GLN A 81 23.71 -3.70 2.62
CA GLN A 81 24.45 -3.89 1.36
C GLN A 81 24.56 -2.66 0.46
N GLU A 82 23.78 -1.57 0.62
CA GLU A 82 23.74 -0.49 -0.38
C GLU A 82 23.55 0.92 0.19
N SER A 83 24.23 1.88 -0.48
CA SER A 83 23.97 3.33 -0.48
C SER A 83 22.57 3.66 -1.02
N PRO A 84 22.00 4.86 -0.74
CA PRO A 84 20.62 5.18 -1.07
C PRO A 84 20.37 5.14 -2.59
N PRO A 85 19.29 4.49 -3.04
CA PRO A 85 18.97 4.43 -4.46
C PRO A 85 18.52 5.79 -5.00
N ALA A 86 19.02 6.12 -6.18
CA ALA A 86 18.55 7.24 -6.98
C ALA A 86 17.05 7.07 -7.32
N SER A 87 16.30 8.17 -7.24
CA SER A 87 14.89 8.21 -7.58
C SER A 87 14.68 7.94 -9.08
N VAL A 88 14.00 6.83 -9.41
CA VAL A 88 13.54 6.55 -10.78
C VAL A 88 12.13 7.12 -10.92
N PRO A 89 11.85 7.90 -12.01
CA PRO A 89 10.51 8.44 -12.23
C PRO A 89 9.50 7.33 -12.49
N ALA A 90 8.37 7.37 -11.76
CA ALA A 90 7.28 6.43 -11.89
C ALA A 90 6.56 6.62 -13.23
N ARG A 91 6.27 5.49 -13.91
CA ARG A 91 5.48 5.46 -15.15
C ARG A 91 4.01 5.77 -14.83
N PRO A 92 3.29 6.56 -15.66
CA PRO A 92 1.90 6.89 -15.41
C PRO A 92 1.00 5.67 -15.58
N ASP A 93 0.07 5.47 -14.63
CA ASP A 93 -0.93 4.42 -14.66
C ASP A 93 -2.34 5.02 -14.87
N PRO A 94 -3.14 4.55 -15.84
CA PRO A 94 -4.46 5.08 -16.11
C PRO A 94 -5.51 4.32 -15.30
N ALA A 95 -6.16 4.90 -14.34
CA ALA A 95 -7.57 4.75 -14.02
C ALA A 95 -7.95 5.17 -12.59
N ALA A 96 -8.87 6.05 -12.45
CA ALA A 96 -10.23 5.97 -11.91
C ALA A 96 -10.76 7.31 -11.40
N GLY A 97 -11.97 7.67 -11.84
CA GLY A 97 -12.86 8.63 -11.20
C GLY A 97 -13.10 9.93 -11.98
N GLY A 98 -14.37 10.30 -12.20
CA GLY A 98 -14.96 11.37 -13.02
C GLY A 98 -14.24 12.74 -13.06
N GLY A 99 -13.88 13.17 -14.23
CA GLY A 99 -13.13 14.33 -14.64
C GLY A 99 -12.46 14.03 -15.98
N ASP A 100 -11.83 14.99 -16.64
CA ASP A 100 -11.06 14.68 -17.84
C ASP A 100 -10.02 13.58 -17.50
N PRO A 101 -9.94 12.49 -18.28
CA PRO A 101 -8.97 11.42 -18.04
C PRO A 101 -7.53 11.94 -17.90
N ALA A 102 -7.16 12.99 -18.63
CA ALA A 102 -5.84 13.61 -18.56
C ALA A 102 -5.59 14.30 -17.21
N ASP A 103 -6.55 15.03 -16.68
CA ASP A 103 -6.44 15.72 -15.38
C ASP A 103 -6.34 14.74 -14.23
N ARG A 104 -7.12 13.65 -14.28
CA ARG A 104 -7.06 12.58 -13.28
C ARG A 104 -5.72 11.86 -13.30
N GLN A 105 -5.19 11.59 -14.47
CA GLN A 105 -3.88 10.95 -14.64
C GLN A 105 -2.76 11.84 -14.10
N ALA A 106 -2.83 13.15 -14.40
CA ALA A 106 -1.88 14.14 -13.90
C ALA A 106 -1.91 14.23 -12.36
N LEU A 107 -3.11 14.32 -11.77
CA LEU A 107 -3.30 14.36 -10.31
C LEU A 107 -2.81 13.06 -9.65
N GLY A 108 -3.15 11.91 -10.19
CA GLY A 108 -2.66 10.62 -9.71
C GLY A 108 -1.13 10.52 -9.76
N SER A 109 -0.50 11.07 -10.80
CA SER A 109 0.96 11.14 -10.93
C SER A 109 1.57 12.04 -9.87
N LEU A 110 0.99 13.21 -9.62
CA LEU A 110 1.45 14.14 -8.58
C LEU A 110 1.38 13.51 -7.18
N ILE A 111 0.27 12.87 -6.85
CA ILE A 111 0.10 12.19 -5.56
C ILE A 111 1.13 11.06 -5.41
N ARG A 112 1.35 10.24 -6.44
CA ARG A 112 2.36 9.18 -6.42
C ARG A 112 3.76 9.74 -6.21
N SER A 113 4.12 10.80 -6.90
CA SER A 113 5.42 11.46 -6.76
C SER A 113 5.61 12.05 -5.37
N ALA A 114 4.59 12.72 -4.83
CA ALA A 114 4.63 13.28 -3.49
C ALA A 114 4.74 12.18 -2.41
N LEU A 115 4.01 11.06 -2.55
CA LEU A 115 4.16 9.90 -1.68
C LEU A 115 5.55 9.27 -1.79
N ALA A 116 6.11 9.16 -3.01
CA ALA A 116 7.44 8.60 -3.23
C ALA A 116 8.55 9.43 -2.57
N ALA A 117 8.36 10.74 -2.47
CA ALA A 117 9.28 11.65 -1.79
C ALA A 117 9.26 11.52 -0.26
N LEU A 118 8.20 10.95 0.33
CA LEU A 118 8.11 10.79 1.77
C LEU A 118 9.10 9.75 2.32
N PRO A 119 9.58 9.93 3.56
CA PRO A 119 10.27 8.89 4.29
C PRO A 119 9.44 7.59 4.30
N ARG A 120 10.09 6.46 4.07
CA ARG A 120 9.43 5.16 3.84
C ARG A 120 8.40 4.77 4.91
N ARG A 121 8.63 5.08 6.19
CA ARG A 121 7.69 4.79 7.29
C ARG A 121 6.45 5.68 7.23
N GLN A 122 6.62 6.98 6.91
CA GLN A 122 5.50 7.89 6.75
C GLN A 122 4.63 7.49 5.56
N ARG A 123 5.25 7.18 4.42
CA ARG A 123 4.57 6.66 3.22
C ARG A 123 3.79 5.38 3.52
N ALA A 124 4.41 4.39 4.19
CA ALA A 124 3.73 3.14 4.53
C ALA A 124 2.52 3.38 5.44
N VAL A 125 2.65 4.24 6.44
CA VAL A 125 1.52 4.60 7.31
C VAL A 125 0.40 5.27 6.52
N LEU A 126 0.71 6.22 5.63
CA LEU A 126 -0.33 6.90 4.85
C LEU A 126 -1.05 5.94 3.90
N VAL A 127 -0.33 5.09 3.18
CA VAL A 127 -0.93 4.11 2.28
C VAL A 127 -1.84 3.14 3.06
N LEU A 128 -1.37 2.59 4.18
CA LEU A 128 -2.15 1.61 4.95
C LEU A 128 -3.35 2.25 5.66
N ARG A 129 -3.21 3.50 6.16
CA ARG A 129 -4.29 4.19 6.87
C ARG A 129 -5.37 4.75 5.95
N TYR A 130 -4.98 5.39 4.85
CA TYR A 130 -5.89 6.20 4.05
C TYR A 130 -6.27 5.57 2.71
N LEU A 131 -5.44 4.69 2.16
CA LEU A 131 -5.77 3.98 0.93
C LEU A 131 -6.36 2.59 1.21
N GLU A 132 -5.82 1.89 2.21
CA GLU A 132 -6.31 0.58 2.64
C GLU A 132 -7.33 0.67 3.78
N ASP A 133 -7.64 1.86 4.24
CA ASP A 133 -8.61 2.17 5.32
C ASP A 133 -8.43 1.32 6.59
N LEU A 134 -7.19 1.02 6.95
CA LEU A 134 -6.90 0.21 8.12
C LEU A 134 -6.91 1.05 9.40
N PRO A 135 -7.47 0.54 10.50
CA PRO A 135 -7.38 1.18 11.81
C PRO A 135 -5.92 1.27 12.29
N GLU A 136 -5.62 2.27 13.12
CA GLU A 136 -4.26 2.51 13.63
C GLU A 136 -3.63 1.30 14.31
N ALA A 137 -4.43 0.53 15.06
CA ALA A 137 -3.98 -0.68 15.72
C ALA A 137 -3.49 -1.74 14.72
N SER A 138 -4.24 -1.95 13.61
CA SER A 138 -3.87 -2.89 12.56
C SER A 138 -2.61 -2.44 11.82
N VAL A 139 -2.47 -1.13 11.55
CA VAL A 139 -1.25 -0.58 10.94
C VAL A 139 -0.05 -0.73 11.88
N ALA A 140 -0.25 -0.49 13.18
CA ALA A 140 0.79 -0.66 14.19
C ALA A 140 1.29 -2.12 14.24
N GLU A 141 0.36 -3.08 14.25
CA GLU A 141 0.68 -4.52 14.17
C GLU A 141 1.46 -4.87 12.90
N LEU A 142 0.97 -4.45 11.73
CA LEU A 142 1.61 -4.71 10.44
C LEU A 142 3.03 -4.14 10.35
N LEU A 143 3.23 -2.92 10.86
CA LEU A 143 4.52 -2.23 10.81
C LEU A 143 5.45 -2.57 11.98
N GLY A 144 4.96 -3.30 12.98
CA GLY A 144 5.72 -3.66 14.18
C GLY A 144 6.11 -2.43 15.02
N CYS A 145 5.16 -1.51 15.25
CA CYS A 145 5.36 -0.30 16.05
C CYS A 145 4.14 0.02 16.92
N SER A 146 4.21 1.05 17.76
CA SER A 146 3.06 1.47 18.57
C SER A 146 2.05 2.31 17.77
N ALA A 147 0.78 2.32 18.21
CA ALA A 147 -0.25 3.19 17.63
C ALA A 147 0.13 4.68 17.74
N GLY A 148 0.81 5.11 18.80
CA GLY A 148 1.36 6.46 18.92
C GLY A 148 2.40 6.78 17.85
N THR A 149 3.23 5.79 17.48
CA THR A 149 4.18 5.92 16.37
C THR A 149 3.44 6.06 15.04
N VAL A 150 2.36 5.30 14.81
CA VAL A 150 1.50 5.43 13.62
C VAL A 150 0.91 6.82 13.53
N LYS A 151 0.31 7.36 14.61
CA LYS A 151 -0.22 8.74 14.66
C LYS A 151 0.83 9.78 14.31
N THR A 152 2.02 9.67 14.88
CA THR A 152 3.13 10.60 14.64
C THR A 152 3.56 10.56 13.17
N HIS A 153 3.70 9.36 12.58
CA HIS A 153 4.06 9.22 11.17
C HIS A 153 2.95 9.69 10.23
N ALA A 154 1.68 9.43 10.56
CA ALA A 154 0.54 9.94 9.80
C ALA A 154 0.53 11.47 9.76
N HIS A 155 0.61 12.13 10.93
CA HIS A 155 0.63 13.57 11.02
C HIS A 155 1.80 14.20 10.24
N ARG A 156 3.02 13.68 10.43
CA ARG A 156 4.20 14.18 9.70
C ARG A 156 4.10 13.95 8.20
N GLY A 157 3.62 12.78 7.77
CA GLY A 157 3.42 12.45 6.37
C GLY A 157 2.36 13.34 5.70
N LEU A 158 1.20 13.54 6.33
CA LEU A 158 0.17 14.45 5.82
C LEU A 158 0.67 15.90 5.70
N ARG A 159 1.40 16.37 6.70
CA ARG A 159 1.99 17.72 6.64
C ARG A 159 2.97 17.86 5.48
N ALA A 160 3.82 16.86 5.25
CA ALA A 160 4.75 16.86 4.12
C ALA A 160 4.04 16.77 2.77
N LEU A 161 2.98 15.96 2.66
CA LEU A 161 2.15 15.89 1.44
C LEU A 161 1.49 17.24 1.14
N ARG A 162 0.89 17.89 2.15
CA ARG A 162 0.29 19.22 1.97
C ARG A 162 1.33 20.24 1.49
N ALA A 163 2.53 20.20 2.06
CA ALA A 163 3.61 21.09 1.63
C ALA A 163 4.07 20.84 0.18
N SER A 164 4.05 19.57 -0.28
CA SER A 164 4.46 19.19 -1.63
C SER A 164 3.39 19.42 -2.70
N LEU A 165 2.12 19.24 -2.35
CA LEU A 165 1.00 19.34 -3.28
C LEU A 165 0.41 20.76 -3.37
N GLY A 166 0.80 21.66 -2.44
CA GLY A 166 0.20 22.99 -2.33
C GLY A 166 -1.28 22.89 -1.95
N ASP A 167 -1.99 23.99 -2.17
CA ASP A 167 -3.43 24.07 -1.91
C ASP A 167 -4.21 23.53 -3.12
N LEU A 168 -4.11 22.21 -3.38
CA LEU A 168 -4.91 21.53 -4.41
C LEU A 168 -6.37 21.41 -3.94
N GLY A 169 -6.99 22.55 -3.60
CA GLY A 169 -8.42 22.78 -3.38
C GLY A 169 -9.23 21.64 -2.73
N PRO A 170 -9.88 20.75 -3.45
CA PRO A 170 -10.88 19.82 -2.89
C PRO A 170 -10.30 18.65 -2.07
N PHE A 171 -9.00 18.50 -1.98
CA PHE A 171 -8.33 17.45 -1.17
C PHE A 171 -7.86 17.97 0.20
N ALA A 172 -8.46 19.02 0.73
CA ALA A 172 -8.34 19.36 2.15
C ALA A 172 -8.88 18.17 2.96
N VAL A 173 -7.98 17.30 3.37
CA VAL A 173 -8.31 16.16 4.25
C VAL A 173 -8.82 16.76 5.55
N ASN A 174 -10.11 16.64 5.79
CA ASN A 174 -10.76 17.10 7.00
C ASN A 174 -10.12 16.35 8.17
N GLU A 175 -9.39 17.02 9.03
CA GLU A 175 -8.71 16.45 10.21
C GLU A 175 -9.69 15.77 11.19
N THR A 176 -11.00 15.95 10.98
CA THR A 176 -12.07 15.43 11.84
C THR A 176 -12.68 14.12 11.38
N ALA A 177 -12.31 13.59 10.19
CA ALA A 177 -12.79 12.28 9.75
C ALA A 177 -11.92 11.17 10.35
N GLY A 178 -12.02 10.96 11.63
CA GLY A 178 -11.74 9.66 12.25
C GLY A 178 -12.65 8.60 11.61
N PRO A 179 -12.24 7.32 11.56
CA PRO A 179 -13.05 6.25 11.00
C PRO A 179 -14.44 6.32 11.63
N ARG A 180 -15.48 6.35 10.78
CA ARG A 180 -16.87 6.33 11.25
C ARG A 180 -17.04 5.12 12.14
N GLY A 181 -17.18 5.38 13.45
CA GLY A 181 -17.50 4.35 14.41
C GLY A 181 -18.77 3.65 13.96
N VAL A 182 -18.66 2.35 13.74
CA VAL A 182 -19.81 1.46 13.68
C VAL A 182 -20.46 1.59 15.04
N LYS A 183 -21.58 2.28 15.12
CA LYS A 183 -22.47 2.22 16.29
C LYS A 183 -23.14 0.86 16.25
N GLU A 184 -23.11 0.20 17.40
CA GLU A 184 -23.86 -1.00 17.76
C GLU A 184 -25.32 -0.94 17.35
#